data_b2e0646baaa73a7ce37921aa346fc1b0
#
_entry.id   b2e0646baaa73a7ce37921aa346fc1b0
#
_cell.length_a   1.000
_cell.length_b   1.000
_cell.length_c   1.000
_cell.angle_alpha   90.00
_cell.angle_beta   90.00
_cell.angle_gamma   90.00
#
_symmetry.space_group_name_H-M   'P 1'
#
loop_
_entity.id
_entity.type
_entity.pdbx_description
1 polymer ?
#
loop_
_entity_poly.entity_id
_entity_poly.type
_entity_poly.pdbx_seq_one_letter_code
_entity_poly.pdbx_strand_id
1 'polypeptide(L)'
;MADPMPFFDQKHRRIGLQLYTLGDDAGADLDATFAQVAKIGYRDIELPGLYGQSPAAIAAAARRAGVEISSLHLAVSTRSGVEGLSLASPPDAIAAALGELGAARAVMPIALFPEGMQPREGETPQQMIARSFAAVGSDIWFRTAAKLNETAAALRPHGIRLGYHNHNLEFAPLGRENGWDILTRECEPRLVDFEVDTGWVATAGIDVAGFIRRYGERITQLHVKDVAVGGKVNFALAMEPAEVGAGALDWPSIFTAARDAGVQHYYVEQEPPFSIPRFEAIRRAYSYLDRLTV
;
A
#
# COMPACT_ATOMS: atom_id res chain seq x y z
N MET A 1 9.07 -10.14 33.81
CA MET A 1 8.74 -9.89 32.40
C MET A 1 7.38 -9.21 32.42
N ALA A 2 7.20 -8.12 31.69
CA ALA A 2 5.87 -7.52 31.56
C ALA A 2 4.96 -8.50 30.82
N ASP A 3 3.67 -8.53 31.17
CA ASP A 3 2.71 -9.33 30.41
C ASP A 3 2.66 -8.84 28.97
N PRO A 4 2.56 -9.76 27.99
CA PRO A 4 2.49 -9.38 26.58
C PRO A 4 1.23 -8.51 26.37
N MET A 5 1.46 -7.31 25.79
CA MET A 5 0.38 -6.35 25.55
C MET A 5 -0.15 -6.49 24.11
N PRO A 6 -1.46 -6.27 23.89
CA PRO A 6 -1.99 -6.17 22.54
C PRO A 6 -1.19 -5.16 21.71
N PHE A 7 -0.81 -5.53 20.48
CA PHE A 7 -0.10 -4.61 19.61
C PHE A 7 -1.01 -3.50 19.12
N PHE A 8 -2.21 -3.86 18.69
CA PHE A 8 -3.21 -2.91 18.25
C PHE A 8 -4.07 -2.46 19.44
N ASP A 9 -4.29 -1.17 19.53
CA ASP A 9 -5.25 -0.55 20.43
C ASP A 9 -6.01 0.52 19.63
N GLN A 10 -7.28 0.73 19.94
CA GLN A 10 -8.14 1.64 19.17
C GLN A 10 -7.75 3.13 19.30
N LYS A 11 -6.83 3.46 20.18
CA LYS A 11 -6.42 4.85 20.43
C LYS A 11 -5.16 5.24 19.63
N HIS A 12 -4.14 4.37 19.64
CA HIS A 12 -2.81 4.73 19.15
C HIS A 12 -2.41 3.97 17.89
N ARG A 13 -2.81 2.69 17.81
CA ARG A 13 -2.52 1.82 16.66
C ARG A 13 -3.78 1.11 16.23
N ARG A 14 -4.42 1.63 15.21
CA ARG A 14 -5.66 1.04 14.67
C ARG A 14 -5.33 -0.03 13.63
N ILE A 15 -6.20 -1.02 13.54
CA ILE A 15 -6.20 -1.95 12.43
C ILE A 15 -6.96 -1.25 11.29
N GLY A 16 -6.24 -0.87 10.23
CA GLY A 16 -6.78 -0.28 9.02
C GLY A 16 -7.02 -1.31 7.94
N LEU A 17 -7.71 -0.88 6.88
CA LEU A 17 -8.01 -1.67 5.70
C LEU A 17 -7.72 -0.88 4.42
N GLN A 18 -6.89 -1.47 3.53
CA GLN A 18 -6.83 -1.01 2.15
C GLN A 18 -8.02 -1.58 1.37
N LEU A 19 -8.87 -0.68 0.85
CA LEU A 19 -10.15 -1.06 0.26
C LEU A 19 -10.01 -1.84 -1.05
N TYR A 20 -8.85 -1.81 -1.70
CA TYR A 20 -8.51 -2.66 -2.85
C TYR A 20 -8.81 -4.15 -2.59
N THR A 21 -8.63 -4.61 -1.35
CA THR A 21 -8.95 -5.98 -0.91
C THR A 21 -10.37 -6.39 -1.26
N LEU A 22 -11.32 -5.48 -1.21
CA LEU A 22 -12.74 -5.75 -1.50
C LEU A 22 -13.06 -5.70 -3.00
N GLY A 23 -12.13 -5.24 -3.85
CA GLY A 23 -12.29 -5.15 -5.30
C GLY A 23 -13.17 -4.00 -5.75
N ASP A 24 -13.47 -3.98 -7.05
CA ASP A 24 -14.23 -2.89 -7.66
C ASP A 24 -15.68 -2.79 -7.15
N ASP A 25 -16.26 -3.92 -6.71
CA ASP A 25 -17.61 -3.95 -6.14
C ASP A 25 -17.75 -3.10 -4.87
N ALA A 26 -16.64 -2.85 -4.15
CA ALA A 26 -16.64 -1.98 -2.98
C ALA A 26 -17.12 -0.56 -3.31
N GLY A 27 -16.80 -0.04 -4.49
CA GLY A 27 -17.20 1.28 -4.94
C GLY A 27 -18.65 1.39 -5.41
N ALA A 28 -19.32 0.26 -5.71
CA ALA A 28 -20.69 0.24 -6.20
C ALA A 28 -21.69 0.71 -5.13
N ASP A 29 -21.42 0.36 -3.85
CA ASP A 29 -22.20 0.84 -2.70
C ASP A 29 -21.26 1.07 -1.51
N LEU A 30 -20.68 2.28 -1.44
CA LEU A 30 -19.74 2.64 -0.36
C LEU A 30 -20.41 2.69 1.02
N ASP A 31 -21.70 3.03 1.10
CA ASP A 31 -22.42 3.05 2.38
C ASP A 31 -22.52 1.63 2.96
N ALA A 32 -22.95 0.67 2.17
CA ALA A 32 -23.00 -0.73 2.60
C ALA A 32 -21.62 -1.29 2.89
N THR A 33 -20.62 -0.98 2.05
CA THR A 33 -19.23 -1.41 2.22
C THR A 33 -18.64 -0.89 3.53
N PHE A 34 -18.69 0.41 3.78
CA PHE A 34 -18.17 0.99 5.02
C PHE A 34 -18.92 0.53 6.26
N ALA A 35 -20.25 0.37 6.18
CA ALA A 35 -21.03 -0.17 7.29
C ALA A 35 -20.59 -1.60 7.65
N GLN A 36 -20.34 -2.44 6.64
CA GLN A 36 -19.90 -3.82 6.85
C GLN A 36 -18.45 -3.87 7.40
N VAL A 37 -17.55 -3.05 6.86
CA VAL A 37 -16.16 -2.91 7.33
C VAL A 37 -16.12 -2.43 8.78
N ALA A 38 -16.92 -1.40 9.12
CA ALA A 38 -17.05 -0.90 10.48
C ALA A 38 -17.63 -1.95 11.46
N LYS A 39 -18.59 -2.77 11.00
CA LYS A 39 -19.17 -3.88 11.80
C LYS A 39 -18.14 -4.95 12.13
N ILE A 40 -17.16 -5.20 11.27
CA ILE A 40 -16.04 -6.11 11.55
C ILE A 40 -15.14 -5.54 12.64
N GLY A 41 -14.93 -4.21 12.68
CA GLY A 41 -14.10 -3.54 13.66
C GLY A 41 -13.13 -2.51 13.08
N TYR A 42 -12.91 -2.50 11.77
CA TYR A 42 -12.03 -1.53 11.12
C TYR A 42 -12.51 -0.09 11.34
N ARG A 43 -11.58 0.82 11.57
CA ARG A 43 -11.87 2.25 11.78
C ARG A 43 -10.99 3.17 10.94
N ASP A 44 -9.95 2.64 10.33
CA ASP A 44 -8.99 3.37 9.51
C ASP A 44 -8.99 2.79 8.09
N ILE A 45 -9.19 3.63 7.08
CA ILE A 45 -9.35 3.20 5.69
C ILE A 45 -8.31 3.89 4.82
N GLU A 46 -7.66 3.09 3.99
CA GLU A 46 -6.94 3.56 2.83
C GLU A 46 -7.74 3.28 1.57
N LEU A 47 -7.83 4.28 0.70
CA LEU A 47 -8.53 4.18 -0.57
C LEU A 47 -7.57 3.84 -1.71
N PRO A 48 -7.88 2.88 -2.59
CA PRO A 48 -7.08 2.60 -3.80
C PRO A 48 -7.32 3.62 -4.91
N GLY A 49 -8.28 4.53 -4.72
CA GLY A 49 -8.76 5.55 -5.65
C GLY A 49 -10.14 6.02 -5.24
N LEU A 50 -10.77 6.84 -6.08
CA LEU A 50 -12.06 7.47 -5.75
C LEU A 50 -13.28 6.70 -6.28
N TYR A 51 -13.12 5.54 -6.90
CA TYR A 51 -14.22 4.72 -7.46
C TYR A 51 -15.20 5.50 -8.37
N GLY A 52 -14.72 6.56 -9.05
CA GLY A 52 -15.57 7.44 -9.86
C GLY A 52 -16.52 8.32 -9.06
N GLN A 53 -16.37 8.41 -7.75
CA GLN A 53 -17.20 9.22 -6.87
C GLN A 53 -16.48 10.49 -6.43
N SER A 54 -17.25 11.50 -5.98
CA SER A 54 -16.64 12.70 -5.41
C SER A 54 -16.04 12.43 -4.03
N PRO A 55 -14.92 13.09 -3.66
CA PRO A 55 -14.35 12.99 -2.31
C PRO A 55 -15.36 13.28 -1.21
N ALA A 56 -16.23 14.29 -1.40
CA ALA A 56 -17.29 14.64 -0.46
C ALA A 56 -18.29 13.50 -0.23
N ALA A 57 -18.70 12.79 -1.31
CA ALA A 57 -19.61 11.65 -1.21
C ALA A 57 -18.98 10.49 -0.43
N ILE A 58 -17.73 10.17 -0.74
CA ILE A 58 -16.95 9.13 -0.03
C ILE A 58 -16.81 9.49 1.47
N ALA A 59 -16.41 10.72 1.77
CA ALA A 59 -16.28 11.21 3.14
C ALA A 59 -17.61 11.17 3.92
N ALA A 60 -18.73 11.47 3.24
CA ALA A 60 -20.04 11.39 3.87
C ALA A 60 -20.43 9.94 4.20
N ALA A 61 -20.16 8.98 3.31
CA ALA A 61 -20.37 7.55 3.56
C ALA A 61 -19.50 7.04 4.72
N ALA A 62 -18.21 7.40 4.74
CA ALA A 62 -17.28 7.05 5.81
C ALA A 62 -17.76 7.56 7.18
N ARG A 63 -18.18 8.84 7.24
CA ARG A 63 -18.75 9.43 8.48
C ARG A 63 -20.00 8.70 8.97
N ARG A 64 -20.92 8.34 8.06
CA ARG A 64 -22.13 7.56 8.43
C ARG A 64 -21.78 6.22 9.07
N ALA A 65 -20.76 5.58 8.58
CA ALA A 65 -20.27 4.29 9.09
C ALA A 65 -19.37 4.41 10.34
N GLY A 66 -18.89 5.61 10.68
CA GLY A 66 -17.94 5.82 11.78
C GLY A 66 -16.53 5.28 11.47
N VAL A 67 -16.11 5.34 10.20
CA VAL A 67 -14.73 5.08 9.76
C VAL A 67 -14.05 6.37 9.31
N GLU A 68 -12.73 6.41 9.41
CA GLU A 68 -11.89 7.52 8.98
C GLU A 68 -11.13 7.12 7.72
N ILE A 69 -10.92 8.07 6.81
CA ILE A 69 -10.05 7.88 5.65
C ILE A 69 -8.74 8.60 5.96
N SER A 70 -7.65 7.86 6.06
CA SER A 70 -6.34 8.40 6.46
C SER A 70 -5.35 8.50 5.30
N SER A 71 -5.57 7.75 4.22
CA SER A 71 -4.68 7.66 3.07
C SER A 71 -5.44 7.42 1.77
N LEU A 72 -4.85 7.88 0.66
CA LEU A 72 -5.38 7.70 -0.69
C LEU A 72 -4.25 7.33 -1.66
N HIS A 73 -4.38 6.20 -2.35
CA HIS A 73 -3.53 5.86 -3.47
C HIS A 73 -3.87 6.74 -4.69
N LEU A 74 -2.85 7.37 -5.25
CA LEU A 74 -2.94 8.17 -6.47
C LEU A 74 -2.05 7.58 -7.54
N ALA A 75 -2.64 7.07 -8.61
CA ALA A 75 -1.91 6.64 -9.79
C ALA A 75 -1.12 7.81 -10.39
N VAL A 76 -0.05 7.51 -11.12
CA VAL A 76 0.80 8.54 -11.75
C VAL A 76 0.02 9.39 -12.74
N SER A 77 -0.90 8.74 -13.49
CA SER A 77 -1.80 9.39 -14.43
C SER A 77 -3.12 8.63 -14.47
N THR A 78 -4.19 9.31 -14.86
CA THR A 78 -5.45 8.65 -15.19
C THR A 78 -5.28 7.80 -16.45
N ARG A 79 -6.01 6.68 -16.53
CA ARG A 79 -6.11 5.92 -17.79
C ARG A 79 -6.74 6.80 -18.85
N SER A 80 -6.29 6.65 -20.10
CA SER A 80 -6.87 7.39 -21.23
C SER A 80 -8.40 7.22 -21.26
N GLY A 81 -9.13 8.35 -21.27
CA GLY A 81 -10.60 8.38 -21.29
C GLY A 81 -11.27 8.19 -19.92
N VAL A 82 -10.51 8.06 -18.82
CA VAL A 82 -11.05 8.02 -17.45
C VAL A 82 -10.77 9.35 -16.77
N GLU A 83 -11.79 10.10 -16.43
CA GLU A 83 -11.67 11.27 -15.56
C GLU A 83 -11.37 10.82 -14.13
N GLY A 84 -10.49 11.54 -13.45
CA GLY A 84 -10.16 11.23 -12.06
C GLY A 84 -8.93 11.93 -11.55
N LEU A 85 -8.71 11.82 -10.25
CA LEU A 85 -7.56 12.38 -9.57
C LEU A 85 -6.34 11.47 -9.76
N SER A 86 -5.18 12.09 -10.04
CA SER A 86 -3.89 11.40 -10.18
C SER A 86 -2.76 12.29 -9.70
N LEU A 87 -1.54 11.77 -9.63
CA LEU A 87 -0.35 12.58 -9.33
C LEU A 87 0.01 13.58 -10.44
N ALA A 88 -0.62 13.47 -11.63
CA ALA A 88 -0.53 14.47 -12.70
C ALA A 88 -1.55 15.61 -12.54
N SER A 89 -2.50 15.50 -11.61
CA SER A 89 -3.47 16.57 -11.32
C SER A 89 -2.79 17.75 -10.65
N PRO A 90 -3.34 18.99 -10.78
CA PRO A 90 -2.82 20.15 -10.07
C PRO A 90 -2.75 19.88 -8.56
N PRO A 91 -1.67 20.31 -7.87
CA PRO A 91 -1.51 20.11 -6.42
C PRO A 91 -2.69 20.63 -5.60
N ASP A 92 -3.28 21.77 -5.98
CA ASP A 92 -4.48 22.31 -5.32
C ASP A 92 -5.68 21.39 -5.44
N ALA A 93 -5.86 20.70 -6.57
CA ALA A 93 -6.95 19.75 -6.77
C ALA A 93 -6.75 18.48 -5.91
N ILE A 94 -5.51 18.00 -5.80
CA ILE A 94 -5.16 16.87 -4.91
C ILE A 94 -5.42 17.29 -3.46
N ALA A 95 -4.99 18.48 -3.07
CA ALA A 95 -5.15 19.02 -1.73
C ALA A 95 -6.63 19.18 -1.35
N ALA A 96 -7.43 19.74 -2.26
CA ALA A 96 -8.88 19.88 -2.05
C ALA A 96 -9.55 18.52 -1.82
N ALA A 97 -9.25 17.53 -2.67
CA ALA A 97 -9.82 16.20 -2.55
C ALA A 97 -9.45 15.50 -1.25
N LEU A 98 -8.17 15.55 -0.86
CA LEU A 98 -7.72 14.98 0.41
C LEU A 98 -8.32 15.73 1.62
N GLY A 99 -8.44 17.07 1.53
CA GLY A 99 -9.11 17.86 2.56
C GLY A 99 -10.59 17.49 2.75
N GLU A 100 -11.32 17.24 1.66
CA GLU A 100 -12.71 16.76 1.72
C GLU A 100 -12.82 15.36 2.35
N LEU A 101 -11.85 14.46 2.04
CA LEU A 101 -11.77 13.13 2.64
C LEU A 101 -11.36 13.16 4.11
N GLY A 102 -10.71 14.24 4.58
CA GLY A 102 -10.09 14.31 5.90
C GLY A 102 -8.74 13.61 5.98
N ALA A 103 -8.13 13.29 4.83
CA ALA A 103 -6.85 12.61 4.73
C ALA A 103 -5.70 13.62 4.53
N ALA A 104 -4.54 13.30 5.08
CA ALA A 104 -3.31 14.09 4.91
C ALA A 104 -2.19 13.30 4.20
N ARG A 105 -2.49 12.12 3.67
CA ARG A 105 -1.53 11.24 3.02
C ARG A 105 -2.01 10.84 1.62
N ALA A 106 -1.11 10.97 0.67
CA ALA A 106 -1.24 10.38 -0.66
C ALA A 106 -0.13 9.36 -0.85
N VAL A 107 -0.39 8.29 -1.59
CA VAL A 107 0.60 7.25 -1.87
C VAL A 107 0.64 6.98 -3.36
N MET A 108 1.83 6.97 -3.93
CA MET A 108 2.07 6.46 -5.28
C MET A 108 2.11 4.93 -5.22
N PRO A 109 1.12 4.23 -5.81
CA PRO A 109 0.92 2.80 -5.56
C PRO A 109 1.90 1.89 -6.29
N ILE A 110 2.64 2.39 -7.27
CA ILE A 110 3.60 1.62 -8.07
C ILE A 110 4.55 2.59 -8.78
N ALA A 111 5.74 2.11 -9.16
CA ALA A 111 6.71 2.87 -9.94
C ALA A 111 6.16 3.34 -11.30
N LEU A 112 6.83 4.31 -11.91
CA LEU A 112 6.57 4.67 -13.30
C LEU A 112 6.69 3.43 -14.19
N PHE A 113 5.77 3.30 -15.14
CA PHE A 113 5.88 2.22 -16.12
C PHE A 113 6.87 2.58 -17.24
N PRO A 114 7.66 1.60 -17.72
CA PRO A 114 8.43 1.77 -18.93
C PRO A 114 7.57 2.16 -20.14
N GLU A 115 8.08 3.09 -20.95
CA GLU A 115 7.37 3.50 -22.17
C GLU A 115 7.40 2.39 -23.24
N GLY A 116 6.38 2.36 -24.09
CA GLY A 116 6.33 1.44 -25.24
C GLY A 116 6.21 -0.03 -24.87
N MET A 117 5.70 -0.35 -23.70
CA MET A 117 5.41 -1.75 -23.34
C MET A 117 4.44 -2.37 -24.35
N GLN A 118 4.83 -3.48 -24.95
CA GLN A 118 4.00 -4.24 -25.87
C GLN A 118 4.01 -5.71 -25.46
N PRO A 119 2.84 -6.37 -25.40
CA PRO A 119 2.77 -7.80 -25.11
C PRO A 119 3.42 -8.61 -26.23
N ARG A 120 4.02 -9.74 -25.87
CA ARG A 120 4.49 -10.77 -26.81
C ARG A 120 3.48 -11.90 -26.83
N GLU A 121 3.49 -12.67 -27.91
CA GLU A 121 2.62 -13.85 -28.03
C GLU A 121 2.85 -14.82 -26.86
N GLY A 122 1.78 -15.20 -26.19
CA GLY A 122 1.81 -16.09 -25.02
C GLY A 122 2.32 -15.45 -23.71
N GLU A 123 2.65 -14.16 -23.70
CA GLU A 123 3.14 -13.46 -22.51
C GLU A 123 1.98 -12.98 -21.62
N THR A 124 2.05 -13.24 -20.32
CA THR A 124 1.10 -12.66 -19.37
C THR A 124 1.41 -11.17 -19.14
N PRO A 125 0.44 -10.36 -18.67
CA PRO A 125 0.69 -8.96 -18.30
C PRO A 125 1.84 -8.81 -17.30
N GLN A 126 1.93 -9.67 -16.31
CA GLN A 126 2.99 -9.66 -15.30
C GLN A 126 4.38 -9.93 -15.91
N GLN A 127 4.47 -10.91 -16.83
CA GLN A 127 5.71 -11.20 -17.55
C GLN A 127 6.13 -10.03 -18.44
N MET A 128 5.18 -9.39 -19.14
CA MET A 128 5.43 -8.19 -19.93
C MET A 128 6.00 -7.06 -19.07
N ILE A 129 5.39 -6.79 -17.91
CA ILE A 129 5.84 -5.75 -16.98
C ILE A 129 7.26 -6.07 -16.51
N ALA A 130 7.50 -7.24 -15.94
CA ALA A 130 8.82 -7.64 -15.44
C ALA A 130 9.92 -7.52 -16.51
N ARG A 131 9.65 -8.02 -17.72
CA ARG A 131 10.57 -7.88 -18.86
C ARG A 131 10.84 -6.42 -19.22
N SER A 132 9.80 -5.59 -19.21
CA SER A 132 9.95 -4.18 -19.58
C SER A 132 10.76 -3.41 -18.54
N PHE A 133 10.55 -3.67 -17.25
CA PHE A 133 11.37 -3.12 -16.17
C PHE A 133 12.83 -3.57 -16.29
N ALA A 134 13.07 -4.86 -16.52
CA ALA A 134 14.43 -5.39 -16.72
C ALA A 134 15.14 -4.74 -17.93
N ALA A 135 14.41 -4.43 -19.00
CA ALA A 135 14.98 -3.81 -20.19
C ALA A 135 15.40 -2.34 -19.98
N VAL A 136 14.67 -1.59 -19.17
CA VAL A 136 14.99 -0.17 -18.85
C VAL A 136 16.06 -0.11 -17.74
N GLY A 137 16.14 -1.12 -16.89
CA GLY A 137 17.14 -1.20 -15.83
C GLY A 137 16.96 -0.13 -14.75
N SER A 138 18.05 0.52 -14.35
CA SER A 138 18.03 1.49 -13.23
C SER A 138 17.35 2.82 -13.56
N ASP A 139 17.26 3.22 -14.83
CA ASP A 139 16.72 4.52 -15.24
C ASP A 139 15.29 4.76 -14.73
N ILE A 140 14.44 3.73 -14.76
CA ILE A 140 13.05 3.85 -14.30
C ILE A 140 12.97 4.23 -12.81
N TRP A 141 13.90 3.77 -12.00
CA TRP A 141 13.93 4.04 -10.55
C TRP A 141 14.39 5.46 -10.26
N PHE A 142 15.39 5.96 -10.98
CA PHE A 142 15.80 7.38 -10.90
C PHE A 142 14.66 8.30 -11.33
N ARG A 143 13.95 7.98 -12.42
CA ARG A 143 12.79 8.75 -12.88
C ARG A 143 11.63 8.69 -11.87
N THR A 144 11.40 7.53 -11.26
CA THR A 144 10.37 7.37 -10.21
C THR A 144 10.71 8.23 -8.99
N ALA A 145 11.95 8.19 -8.50
CA ALA A 145 12.40 9.01 -7.38
C ALA A 145 12.28 10.51 -7.68
N ALA A 146 12.68 10.95 -8.89
CA ALA A 146 12.55 12.35 -9.31
C ALA A 146 11.08 12.79 -9.32
N LYS A 147 10.16 11.95 -9.84
CA LYS A 147 8.72 12.24 -9.83
C LYS A 147 8.14 12.31 -8.43
N LEU A 148 8.55 11.40 -7.54
CA LEU A 148 8.15 11.43 -6.12
C LEU A 148 8.62 12.74 -5.44
N ASN A 149 9.88 13.12 -5.61
CA ASN A 149 10.43 14.34 -5.02
C ASN A 149 9.70 15.59 -5.53
N GLU A 150 9.50 15.71 -6.85
CA GLU A 150 8.77 16.81 -7.47
C GLU A 150 7.35 16.94 -6.90
N THR A 151 6.61 15.84 -6.91
CA THR A 151 5.22 15.82 -6.46
C THR A 151 5.10 16.08 -4.96
N ALA A 152 5.97 15.46 -4.15
CA ALA A 152 5.99 15.68 -2.70
C ALA A 152 6.33 17.13 -2.33
N ALA A 153 7.26 17.75 -3.03
CA ALA A 153 7.59 19.16 -2.85
C ALA A 153 6.39 20.07 -3.16
N ALA A 154 5.62 19.75 -4.21
CA ALA A 154 4.43 20.50 -4.59
C ALA A 154 3.26 20.31 -3.60
N LEU A 155 3.12 19.12 -2.99
CA LEU A 155 2.05 18.82 -2.03
C LEU A 155 2.35 19.30 -0.60
N ARG A 156 3.62 19.46 -0.25
CA ARG A 156 4.05 19.85 1.11
C ARG A 156 3.44 21.16 1.62
N PRO A 157 3.34 22.26 0.83
CA PRO A 157 2.71 23.50 1.27
C PRO A 157 1.26 23.35 1.70
N HIS A 158 0.57 22.31 1.21
CA HIS A 158 -0.81 21.96 1.56
C HIS A 158 -0.91 21.05 2.79
N GLY A 159 0.21 20.71 3.44
CA GLY A 159 0.23 19.79 4.60
C GLY A 159 0.08 18.33 4.24
N ILE A 160 0.21 17.96 2.96
CA ILE A 160 0.07 16.58 2.48
C ILE A 160 1.44 15.90 2.45
N ARG A 161 1.48 14.67 2.98
CA ARG A 161 2.61 13.77 2.88
C ARG A 161 2.43 12.84 1.67
N LEU A 162 3.50 12.67 0.88
CA LEU A 162 3.50 11.70 -0.21
C LEU A 162 4.31 10.47 0.17
N GLY A 163 3.69 9.29 0.07
CA GLY A 163 4.32 8.01 0.24
C GLY A 163 4.56 7.28 -1.08
N TYR A 164 5.40 6.25 -1.04
CA TYR A 164 5.59 5.29 -2.11
C TYR A 164 5.33 3.88 -1.61
N HIS A 165 4.47 3.14 -2.31
CA HIS A 165 4.13 1.75 -2.03
C HIS A 165 4.94 0.81 -2.94
N ASN A 166 5.62 -0.17 -2.33
CA ASN A 166 6.42 -1.13 -3.06
C ASN A 166 5.63 -2.36 -3.51
N HIS A 167 6.12 -2.93 -4.60
CA HIS A 167 5.85 -4.30 -5.01
C HIS A 167 7.15 -5.12 -4.94
N ASN A 168 7.20 -6.27 -5.61
CA ASN A 168 8.42 -7.07 -5.67
C ASN A 168 9.36 -6.69 -6.83
N LEU A 169 8.91 -5.85 -7.76
CA LEU A 169 9.71 -5.35 -8.90
C LEU A 169 10.95 -4.57 -8.44
N GLU A 170 10.81 -3.78 -7.37
CA GLU A 170 11.83 -2.93 -6.79
C GLU A 170 13.06 -3.72 -6.34
N PHE A 171 12.86 -4.98 -5.99
CA PHE A 171 13.91 -5.84 -5.44
C PHE A 171 14.61 -6.68 -6.51
N ALA A 172 14.21 -6.57 -7.79
CA ALA A 172 14.91 -7.24 -8.90
C ALA A 172 16.38 -6.77 -8.95
N PRO A 173 17.36 -7.69 -9.05
CA PRO A 173 18.77 -7.33 -9.07
C PRO A 173 19.14 -6.45 -10.27
N LEU A 174 19.84 -5.34 -10.02
CA LEU A 174 20.40 -4.41 -10.99
C LEU A 174 21.93 -4.30 -10.77
N GLY A 175 22.63 -5.40 -10.96
CA GLY A 175 24.04 -5.49 -10.64
C GLY A 175 24.29 -5.61 -9.14
N ARG A 176 24.83 -4.55 -8.48
CA ARG A 176 25.11 -4.53 -7.04
C ARG A 176 24.03 -3.91 -6.18
N GLU A 177 23.03 -3.32 -6.79
CA GLU A 177 21.90 -2.64 -6.15
C GLU A 177 20.59 -3.13 -6.77
N ASN A 178 19.47 -2.62 -6.31
CA ASN A 178 18.15 -2.85 -6.86
C ASN A 178 17.35 -1.53 -6.88
N GLY A 179 16.13 -1.56 -7.38
CA GLY A 179 15.26 -0.37 -7.46
C GLY A 179 14.96 0.24 -6.10
N TRP A 180 14.79 -0.59 -5.06
CA TRP A 180 14.56 -0.10 -3.70
C TRP A 180 15.77 0.66 -3.13
N ASP A 181 16.97 0.18 -3.36
CA ASP A 181 18.20 0.87 -2.95
C ASP A 181 18.30 2.25 -3.62
N ILE A 182 17.94 2.34 -4.91
CA ILE A 182 17.89 3.61 -5.65
C ILE A 182 16.82 4.53 -5.06
N LEU A 183 15.58 4.05 -4.89
CA LEU A 183 14.49 4.86 -4.34
C LEU A 183 14.82 5.40 -2.95
N THR A 184 15.36 4.57 -2.06
CA THR A 184 15.68 4.99 -0.70
C THR A 184 16.82 6.01 -0.64
N ARG A 185 17.76 5.96 -1.58
CA ARG A 185 18.86 6.91 -1.71
C ARG A 185 18.44 8.23 -2.36
N GLU A 186 17.64 8.16 -3.44
CA GLU A 186 17.32 9.34 -4.29
C GLU A 186 16.07 10.10 -3.81
N CYS A 187 15.13 9.44 -3.09
CA CYS A 187 13.98 10.13 -2.52
C CYS A 187 14.39 10.96 -1.32
N GLU A 188 14.08 12.26 -1.37
CA GLU A 188 14.37 13.22 -0.29
C GLU A 188 13.68 12.81 1.02
N PRO A 189 14.43 12.50 2.10
CA PRO A 189 13.86 11.97 3.35
C PRO A 189 12.83 12.87 4.03
N ARG A 190 12.88 14.18 3.79
CA ARG A 190 11.94 15.13 4.38
C ARG A 190 10.66 15.29 3.59
N LEU A 191 10.60 14.74 2.37
CA LEU A 191 9.49 14.89 1.45
C LEU A 191 8.72 13.60 1.22
N VAL A 192 9.43 12.48 1.02
CA VAL A 192 8.86 11.19 0.62
C VAL A 192 8.98 10.19 1.75
N ASP A 193 7.86 9.61 2.14
CA ASP A 193 7.76 8.48 3.05
C ASP A 193 7.64 7.16 2.27
N PHE A 194 7.76 6.03 2.96
CA PHE A 194 7.48 4.72 2.38
C PHE A 194 6.30 4.04 3.08
N GLU A 195 5.43 3.47 2.27
CA GLU A 195 4.44 2.50 2.65
C GLU A 195 4.94 1.13 2.23
N VAL A 196 5.38 0.33 3.20
CA VAL A 196 5.97 -0.98 2.91
C VAL A 196 4.90 -2.05 2.89
N ASP A 197 4.82 -2.77 1.77
CA ASP A 197 3.98 -3.97 1.65
C ASP A 197 4.78 -5.20 2.08
N THR A 198 4.36 -5.81 3.18
CA THR A 198 5.05 -6.95 3.79
C THR A 198 5.01 -8.20 2.91
N GLY A 199 3.92 -8.42 2.19
CA GLY A 199 3.75 -9.56 1.29
C GLY A 199 4.67 -9.47 0.07
N TRP A 200 4.81 -8.29 -0.53
CA TRP A 200 5.70 -8.10 -1.66
C TRP A 200 7.17 -8.17 -1.29
N VAL A 201 7.56 -7.66 -0.10
CA VAL A 201 8.92 -7.84 0.45
C VAL A 201 9.23 -9.32 0.65
N ALA A 202 8.31 -10.07 1.26
CA ALA A 202 8.46 -11.51 1.47
C ALA A 202 8.50 -12.30 0.14
N THR A 203 7.67 -11.93 -0.84
CA THR A 203 7.67 -12.54 -2.17
C THR A 203 9.01 -12.34 -2.90
N ALA A 204 9.72 -11.25 -2.62
CA ALA A 204 11.08 -11.03 -3.10
C ALA A 204 12.15 -11.85 -2.33
N GLY A 205 11.76 -12.66 -1.35
CA GLY A 205 12.67 -13.50 -0.57
C GLY A 205 13.43 -12.76 0.53
N ILE A 206 12.90 -11.60 0.96
CA ILE A 206 13.55 -10.74 1.96
C ILE A 206 12.89 -10.96 3.33
N ASP A 207 13.71 -11.03 4.39
CA ASP A 207 13.23 -11.02 5.79
C ASP A 207 12.55 -9.67 6.09
N VAL A 208 11.22 -9.69 6.27
CA VAL A 208 10.41 -8.49 6.44
C VAL A 208 10.78 -7.73 7.72
N ALA A 209 10.97 -8.42 8.84
CA ALA A 209 11.33 -7.78 10.10
C ALA A 209 12.72 -7.13 10.03
N GLY A 210 13.69 -7.81 9.41
CA GLY A 210 15.03 -7.27 9.15
C GLY A 210 14.99 -6.07 8.21
N PHE A 211 14.13 -6.12 7.20
CA PHE A 211 13.91 -5.03 6.25
C PHE A 211 13.36 -3.78 6.97
N ILE A 212 12.33 -3.93 7.80
CA ILE A 212 11.76 -2.83 8.58
C ILE A 212 12.80 -2.24 9.54
N ARG A 213 13.59 -3.07 10.23
CA ARG A 213 14.68 -2.56 11.08
C ARG A 213 15.71 -1.74 10.32
N ARG A 214 16.01 -2.12 9.07
CA ARG A 214 17.01 -1.43 8.24
C ARG A 214 16.53 -0.08 7.74
N TYR A 215 15.25 0.04 7.36
CA TYR A 215 14.70 1.23 6.68
C TYR A 215 13.68 1.98 7.53
N GLY A 216 13.49 1.60 8.79
CA GLY A 216 12.37 2.01 9.65
C GLY A 216 12.14 3.52 9.76
N GLU A 217 13.19 4.34 9.80
CA GLU A 217 13.07 5.82 9.86
C GLU A 217 12.34 6.43 8.66
N ARG A 218 12.23 5.68 7.57
CA ARG A 218 11.58 6.10 6.33
C ARG A 218 10.19 5.50 6.14
N ILE A 219 9.81 4.53 6.97
CA ILE A 219 8.55 3.77 6.85
C ILE A 219 7.51 4.37 7.79
N THR A 220 6.42 4.90 7.23
CA THR A 220 5.32 5.47 8.02
C THR A 220 4.05 4.64 7.97
N GLN A 221 3.92 3.78 6.96
CA GLN A 221 2.74 2.95 6.71
C GLN A 221 3.18 1.53 6.35
N LEU A 222 2.36 0.54 6.73
CA LEU A 222 2.52 -0.86 6.30
C LEU A 222 1.23 -1.37 5.67
N HIS A 223 1.36 -2.03 4.53
CA HIS A 223 0.38 -3.00 4.11
C HIS A 223 0.64 -4.32 4.82
N VAL A 224 -0.32 -4.70 5.64
CA VAL A 224 -0.32 -5.95 6.41
C VAL A 224 -0.89 -7.02 5.49
N LYS A 225 0.00 -7.60 4.69
CA LYS A 225 -0.32 -8.59 3.64
C LYS A 225 0.49 -9.86 3.88
N ASP A 226 -0.19 -11.01 3.93
CA ASP A 226 0.43 -12.31 4.15
C ASP A 226 0.58 -13.09 2.84
N VAL A 227 1.48 -14.04 2.81
CA VAL A 227 1.78 -14.87 1.66
C VAL A 227 1.72 -16.35 2.04
N ALA A 228 1.40 -17.20 1.08
CA ALA A 228 1.33 -18.64 1.30
C ALA A 228 2.69 -19.23 1.69
N VAL A 229 2.65 -20.27 2.54
CA VAL A 229 3.85 -21.01 2.90
C VAL A 229 4.43 -21.72 1.66
N GLY A 230 5.72 -21.56 1.42
CA GLY A 230 6.41 -22.21 0.30
C GLY A 230 6.26 -21.49 -1.04
N GLY A 231 5.73 -20.26 -1.05
CA GLY A 231 5.69 -19.40 -2.23
C GLY A 231 7.06 -19.20 -2.89
N LYS A 232 7.08 -19.05 -4.20
CA LYS A 232 8.34 -18.90 -4.96
C LYS A 232 8.80 -17.46 -5.00
N VAL A 233 10.07 -17.24 -4.71
CA VAL A 233 10.72 -15.92 -4.88
C VAL A 233 10.65 -15.51 -6.35
N ASN A 234 10.16 -14.29 -6.57
CA ASN A 234 10.11 -13.69 -7.90
C ASN A 234 10.06 -12.15 -7.82
N PHE A 235 10.23 -11.52 -8.98
CA PHE A 235 10.21 -10.05 -9.16
C PHE A 235 9.27 -9.66 -10.32
N ALA A 236 8.13 -10.35 -10.45
CA ALA A 236 7.27 -10.26 -11.63
C ALA A 236 5.80 -9.94 -11.31
N LEU A 237 5.52 -9.22 -10.20
CA LEU A 237 4.15 -8.93 -9.75
C LEU A 237 3.29 -10.20 -9.61
N ALA A 238 3.91 -11.31 -9.25
CA ALA A 238 3.22 -12.58 -8.97
C ALA A 238 3.36 -12.91 -7.49
N MET A 239 2.25 -13.23 -6.84
CA MET A 239 2.16 -13.56 -5.43
C MET A 239 1.22 -14.73 -5.23
N GLU A 240 1.55 -15.58 -4.28
CA GLU A 240 0.63 -16.57 -3.72
C GLU A 240 0.07 -16.00 -2.40
N PRO A 241 -1.13 -15.39 -2.40
CA PRO A 241 -1.64 -14.71 -1.22
C PRO A 241 -2.17 -15.67 -0.16
N ALA A 242 -2.16 -15.21 1.09
CA ALA A 242 -2.83 -15.88 2.20
C ALA A 242 -3.58 -14.85 3.05
N GLU A 243 -4.60 -15.32 3.79
CA GLU A 243 -5.24 -14.50 4.81
C GLU A 243 -4.22 -14.16 5.91
N VAL A 244 -4.21 -12.93 6.37
CA VAL A 244 -3.30 -12.46 7.43
C VAL A 244 -3.41 -13.33 8.68
N GLY A 245 -2.29 -13.90 9.08
CA GLY A 245 -2.19 -14.83 10.21
C GLY A 245 -2.39 -16.30 9.84
N ALA A 246 -2.67 -16.60 8.56
CA ALA A 246 -2.76 -17.98 8.05
C ALA A 246 -1.63 -18.30 7.05
N GLY A 247 -0.77 -17.32 6.76
CA GLY A 247 0.35 -17.44 5.84
C GLY A 247 1.69 -17.75 6.52
N ALA A 248 2.75 -17.26 5.88
CA ALA A 248 4.13 -17.58 6.25
C ALA A 248 4.81 -16.52 7.13
N LEU A 249 4.21 -15.34 7.33
CA LEU A 249 4.88 -14.22 7.96
C LEU A 249 4.89 -14.31 9.49
N ASP A 250 6.04 -14.01 10.10
CA ASP A 250 6.21 -13.89 11.56
C ASP A 250 5.73 -12.49 12.03
N TRP A 251 4.42 -12.37 12.20
CA TRP A 251 3.78 -11.11 12.59
C TRP A 251 4.28 -10.54 13.92
N PRO A 252 4.52 -11.31 14.99
CA PRO A 252 5.11 -10.78 16.22
C PRO A 252 6.45 -10.07 15.99
N SER A 253 7.36 -10.69 15.22
CA SER A 253 8.66 -10.09 14.88
C SER A 253 8.53 -8.85 13.99
N ILE A 254 7.61 -8.89 13.00
CA ILE A 254 7.33 -7.78 12.09
C ILE A 254 6.78 -6.57 12.86
N PHE A 255 5.78 -6.77 13.70
CA PHE A 255 5.18 -5.67 14.45
C PHE A 255 6.08 -5.13 15.56
N THR A 256 6.93 -5.99 16.15
CA THR A 256 8.00 -5.50 17.05
C THR A 256 8.91 -4.53 16.30
N ALA A 257 9.41 -4.92 15.12
CA ALA A 257 10.25 -4.06 14.29
C ALA A 257 9.51 -2.77 13.86
N ALA A 258 8.25 -2.87 13.47
CA ALA A 258 7.44 -1.72 13.07
C ALA A 258 7.17 -0.73 14.22
N ARG A 259 6.92 -1.24 15.43
CA ARG A 259 6.77 -0.41 16.63
C ARG A 259 8.06 0.35 16.93
N ASP A 260 9.19 -0.35 16.92
CA ASP A 260 10.50 0.22 17.24
C ASP A 260 10.95 1.24 16.17
N ALA A 261 10.49 1.07 14.93
CA ALA A 261 10.67 2.00 13.81
C ALA A 261 9.71 3.21 13.85
N GLY A 262 8.66 3.18 14.67
CA GLY A 262 7.69 4.27 14.76
C GLY A 262 6.66 4.31 13.63
N VAL A 263 6.37 3.18 13.00
CA VAL A 263 5.31 3.07 11.97
C VAL A 263 3.96 3.48 12.56
N GLN A 264 3.22 4.30 11.81
CA GLN A 264 2.01 4.97 12.30
C GLN A 264 0.71 4.32 11.82
N HIS A 265 0.68 3.79 10.58
CA HIS A 265 -0.51 3.23 9.96
C HIS A 265 -0.27 1.80 9.48
N TYR A 266 -1.32 0.99 9.60
CA TYR A 266 -1.29 -0.44 9.31
C TYR A 266 -2.57 -0.80 8.58
N TYR A 267 -2.50 -1.13 7.29
CA TYR A 267 -3.65 -1.47 6.48
C TYR A 267 -3.61 -2.94 6.06
N VAL A 268 -4.61 -3.70 6.48
CA VAL A 268 -4.80 -5.07 5.96
C VAL A 268 -5.04 -4.99 4.46
N GLU A 269 -4.32 -5.78 3.72
CA GLU A 269 -4.55 -5.96 2.29
C GLU A 269 -4.34 -7.41 1.87
N GLN A 270 -5.14 -7.88 0.91
CA GLN A 270 -4.97 -9.18 0.29
C GLN A 270 -5.24 -9.10 -1.21
N GLU A 271 -4.32 -9.69 -1.98
CA GLU A 271 -4.45 -9.87 -3.42
C GLU A 271 -5.37 -11.05 -3.78
N PRO A 272 -6.03 -11.03 -4.95
CA PRO A 272 -6.62 -12.25 -5.49
C PRO A 272 -5.51 -13.26 -5.92
N PRO A 273 -5.83 -14.58 -5.95
CA PRO A 273 -7.14 -15.16 -5.71
C PRO A 273 -7.46 -15.32 -4.23
N PHE A 274 -8.75 -15.28 -3.89
CA PHE A 274 -9.23 -15.53 -2.53
C PHE A 274 -9.71 -16.97 -2.39
N SER A 275 -9.31 -17.64 -1.33
CA SER A 275 -9.80 -18.98 -0.98
C SER A 275 -11.19 -18.98 -0.33
N ILE A 276 -11.58 -17.82 0.21
CA ILE A 276 -12.85 -17.56 0.90
C ILE A 276 -13.41 -16.21 0.46
N PRO A 277 -14.70 -15.90 0.74
CA PRO A 277 -15.24 -14.57 0.42
C PRO A 277 -14.43 -13.42 1.02
N ARG A 278 -14.25 -12.33 0.29
CA ARG A 278 -13.39 -11.19 0.67
C ARG A 278 -13.71 -10.61 2.05
N PHE A 279 -14.99 -10.42 2.38
CA PHE A 279 -15.42 -9.94 3.69
C PHE A 279 -15.10 -10.95 4.82
N GLU A 280 -15.12 -12.24 4.54
CA GLU A 280 -14.69 -13.27 5.49
C GLU A 280 -13.17 -13.23 5.68
N ALA A 281 -12.40 -13.01 4.61
CA ALA A 281 -10.95 -12.88 4.67
C ALA A 281 -10.54 -11.70 5.57
N ILE A 282 -11.09 -10.50 5.34
CA ILE A 282 -10.79 -9.34 6.18
C ILE A 282 -11.30 -9.49 7.62
N ARG A 283 -12.41 -10.21 7.84
CA ARG A 283 -12.89 -10.50 9.20
C ARG A 283 -11.91 -11.42 9.95
N ARG A 284 -11.37 -12.44 9.30
CA ARG A 284 -10.35 -13.31 9.90
C ARG A 284 -9.05 -12.55 10.19
N ALA A 285 -8.60 -11.75 9.25
CA ALA A 285 -7.44 -10.87 9.42
C ALA A 285 -7.61 -9.95 10.63
N TYR A 286 -8.74 -9.25 10.73
CA TYR A 286 -9.04 -8.40 11.88
C TYR A 286 -9.02 -9.19 13.19
N SER A 287 -9.72 -10.33 13.25
CA SER A 287 -9.81 -11.15 14.46
C SER A 287 -8.46 -11.73 14.90
N TYR A 288 -7.54 -11.99 13.97
CA TYR A 288 -6.18 -12.39 14.28
C TYR A 288 -5.39 -11.23 14.89
N LEU A 289 -5.40 -10.07 14.23
CA LEU A 289 -4.64 -8.88 14.62
C LEU A 289 -5.11 -8.30 15.95
N ASP A 290 -6.42 -8.29 16.21
CA ASP A 290 -7.02 -7.78 17.44
C ASP A 290 -6.55 -8.55 18.70
N ARG A 291 -6.15 -9.81 18.53
CA ARG A 291 -5.63 -10.66 19.61
C ARG A 291 -4.11 -10.77 19.64
N LEU A 292 -3.43 -10.18 18.67
CA LEU A 292 -1.98 -10.31 18.56
C LEU A 292 -1.30 -9.48 19.63
N THR A 293 -0.38 -10.12 20.35
CA THR A 293 0.46 -9.49 21.39
C THR A 293 1.92 -9.51 20.97
N VAL A 294 2.68 -8.48 21.34
CA VAL A 294 4.13 -8.36 21.12
C VAL A 294 4.82 -7.80 22.35
#